data_a5cb328a1a49b7df7a56e8f28023c8f9
#
_entry.id   a5cb328a1a49b7df7a56e8f28023c8f9
#
_cell.length_a   1.000
_cell.length_b   1.000
_cell.length_c   1.000
_cell.angle_alpha   90.00
_cell.angle_beta   90.00
_cell.angle_gamma   90.00
#
_symmetry.space_group_name_H-M   'P 1'
#
loop_
_entity.id
_entity.type
_entity.pdbx_description
1 polymer ?
#
loop_
_entity_poly.entity_id
_entity_poly.type
_entity_poly.pdbx_seq_one_letter_code
_entity_poly.pdbx_strand_id
1 'polypeptide(L)'
;MVIKNHSSFFLMVLTIPFIFLLMGCPGQGDRLQLDETTQVKLIGDNICFHITNARNYQPAIISINLRGTSPKKQEFIDNPSLRIRSEQLCIPPSFYQFTDNEKYIVEFVLTSLGSAAEPRKFVVGVGLDHGQVYGFPLTDREILRPYGSIEVPE
;
A
#
# COMPACT_ATOMS: atom_id res chain seq x y z
N MET A 1 47.22 -15.83 -50.24
CA MET A 1 47.04 -14.53 -49.55
C MET A 1 45.95 -14.68 -48.50
N VAL A 2 46.29 -14.92 -47.25
CA VAL A 2 45.32 -15.21 -46.18
C VAL A 2 45.13 -13.92 -45.42
N ILE A 3 44.01 -13.27 -45.64
CA ILE A 3 43.64 -12.06 -44.86
C ILE A 3 43.11 -12.51 -43.53
N LYS A 4 43.90 -12.34 -42.51
CA LYS A 4 43.65 -12.70 -41.15
C LYS A 4 42.53 -11.81 -40.58
N ASN A 5 41.34 -12.34 -40.43
CA ASN A 5 40.14 -11.64 -39.95
C ASN A 5 40.16 -11.48 -38.39
N HIS A 6 41.20 -10.81 -37.87
CA HIS A 6 41.36 -10.59 -36.42
C HIS A 6 40.42 -9.48 -35.90
N SER A 7 39.94 -8.61 -36.75
CA SER A 7 39.10 -7.48 -36.36
C SER A 7 37.69 -7.93 -35.91
N SER A 8 37.12 -8.97 -36.59
CA SER A 8 35.78 -9.45 -36.30
C SER A 8 35.73 -10.22 -34.98
N PHE A 9 36.79 -10.93 -34.64
CA PHE A 9 36.89 -11.67 -33.39
C PHE A 9 37.02 -10.74 -32.17
N PHE A 10 37.76 -9.62 -32.33
CA PHE A 10 37.95 -8.63 -31.28
C PHE A 10 36.63 -7.86 -30.96
N LEU A 11 35.84 -7.58 -32.00
CA LEU A 11 34.52 -6.94 -31.84
C LEU A 11 33.53 -7.87 -31.12
N MET A 12 33.57 -9.18 -31.42
CA MET A 12 32.68 -10.16 -30.80
C MET A 12 33.01 -10.41 -29.32
N VAL A 13 34.27 -10.35 -28.94
CA VAL A 13 34.72 -10.51 -27.54
C VAL A 13 34.39 -9.27 -26.69
N LEU A 14 34.37 -8.08 -27.30
CA LEU A 14 34.05 -6.83 -26.59
C LEU A 14 32.55 -6.63 -26.35
N THR A 15 31.67 -7.23 -27.16
CA THR A 15 30.21 -7.08 -27.02
C THR A 15 29.59 -8.01 -25.98
N ILE A 16 30.23 -9.16 -25.69
CA ILE A 16 29.73 -10.13 -24.72
C ILE A 16 29.66 -9.58 -23.28
N PRO A 17 30.69 -8.88 -22.73
CA PRO A 17 30.62 -8.34 -21.38
C PRO A 17 29.59 -7.21 -21.23
N PHE A 18 29.25 -6.50 -22.33
CA PHE A 18 28.29 -5.40 -22.28
C PHE A 18 26.84 -5.89 -22.12
N ILE A 19 26.52 -7.12 -22.60
CA ILE A 19 25.20 -7.73 -22.45
C ILE A 19 24.94 -8.16 -21.02
N PHE A 20 25.97 -8.58 -20.27
CA PHE A 20 25.84 -8.99 -18.86
C PHE A 20 25.61 -7.80 -17.90
N LEU A 21 25.96 -6.57 -18.31
CA LEU A 21 25.72 -5.37 -17.50
C LEU A 21 24.26 -4.90 -17.57
N LEU A 22 23.48 -5.40 -18.53
CA LEU A 22 22.05 -5.05 -18.71
C LEU A 22 21.11 -6.03 -17.99
N MET A 23 21.63 -7.12 -17.45
CA MET A 23 20.86 -8.01 -16.57
C MET A 23 20.78 -7.39 -15.17
N GLY A 24 20.02 -6.30 -15.04
CA GLY A 24 19.59 -5.82 -13.74
C GLY A 24 18.75 -6.92 -13.09
N CYS A 25 19.24 -7.54 -12.03
CA CYS A 25 18.41 -8.38 -11.20
C CYS A 25 17.24 -7.51 -10.69
N PRO A 26 15.97 -7.92 -10.88
CA PRO A 26 14.88 -7.28 -10.18
C PRO A 26 15.19 -7.36 -8.68
N GLY A 27 15.37 -6.20 -8.04
CA GLY A 27 15.61 -6.12 -6.62
C GLY A 27 14.44 -6.70 -5.83
N GLN A 28 14.65 -7.14 -4.60
CA GLN A 28 13.58 -7.64 -3.72
C GLN A 28 12.46 -6.61 -3.52
N GLY A 29 12.70 -5.32 -3.81
CA GLY A 29 11.70 -4.25 -3.73
C GLY A 29 10.79 -4.10 -4.96
N ASP A 30 11.06 -4.80 -6.07
CA ASP A 30 10.28 -4.69 -7.31
C ASP A 30 9.04 -5.61 -7.33
N ARG A 31 8.79 -6.34 -6.25
CA ARG A 31 7.58 -7.16 -6.14
C ARG A 31 6.40 -6.26 -5.86
N LEU A 32 5.43 -6.27 -6.77
CA LEU A 32 4.15 -5.63 -6.57
C LEU A 32 3.48 -6.24 -5.34
N GLN A 33 3.43 -5.49 -4.24
CA GLN A 33 2.68 -5.90 -3.05
C GLN A 33 1.23 -5.48 -3.22
N LEU A 34 0.34 -6.44 -3.02
CA LEU A 34 -1.10 -6.19 -3.07
C LEU A 34 -1.52 -5.45 -1.81
N ASP A 35 -2.47 -4.53 -1.97
CA ASP A 35 -3.09 -3.85 -0.85
C ASP A 35 -3.96 -4.82 -0.04
N GLU A 36 -3.93 -4.70 1.27
CA GLU A 36 -4.84 -5.40 2.18
C GLU A 36 -6.06 -4.51 2.47
N THR A 37 -7.15 -5.14 2.83
CA THR A 37 -8.32 -4.44 3.39
C THR A 37 -8.71 -5.06 4.72
N THR A 38 -9.48 -4.33 5.52
CA THR A 38 -9.89 -4.81 6.84
C THR A 38 -11.24 -4.24 7.26
N GLN A 39 -11.78 -4.80 8.33
CA GLN A 39 -13.02 -4.32 8.93
C GLN A 39 -12.78 -3.03 9.72
N VAL A 40 -13.73 -2.12 9.61
CA VAL A 40 -13.80 -0.88 10.37
C VAL A 40 -14.95 -0.93 11.36
N LYS A 41 -14.74 -0.38 12.56
CA LYS A 41 -15.75 -0.30 13.63
C LYS A 41 -15.60 1.02 14.38
N LEU A 42 -16.70 1.52 14.92
CA LEU A 42 -16.70 2.58 15.92
C LEU A 42 -16.52 1.95 17.31
N ILE A 43 -15.52 2.39 18.05
CA ILE A 43 -15.26 1.97 19.44
C ILE A 43 -15.15 3.23 20.29
N GLY A 44 -16.18 3.50 21.10
CA GLY A 44 -16.37 4.81 21.69
C GLY A 44 -16.52 5.86 20.58
N ASP A 45 -15.66 6.87 20.60
CA ASP A 45 -15.63 7.93 19.56
C ASP A 45 -14.54 7.68 18.50
N ASN A 46 -13.83 6.53 18.58
CA ASN A 46 -12.72 6.25 17.68
C ASN A 46 -13.13 5.35 16.52
N ILE A 47 -12.66 5.65 15.32
CA ILE A 47 -12.77 4.76 14.17
C ILE A 47 -11.59 3.79 14.21
N CYS A 48 -11.88 2.51 14.38
CA CYS A 48 -10.88 1.47 14.62
C CYS A 48 -10.87 0.43 13.50
N PHE A 49 -9.67 0.04 13.07
CA PHE A 49 -9.38 -0.95 12.04
C PHE A 49 -8.78 -2.19 12.70
N HIS A 50 -9.27 -3.38 12.35
CA HIS A 50 -8.73 -4.63 12.87
C HIS A 50 -7.53 -5.09 12.05
N ILE A 51 -6.37 -5.21 12.68
CA ILE A 51 -5.11 -5.58 12.02
C ILE A 51 -4.71 -6.99 12.45
N THR A 52 -5.04 -7.98 11.66
CA THR A 52 -4.63 -9.36 11.93
C THR A 52 -3.11 -9.50 11.91
N ASN A 53 -2.56 -10.27 12.83
CA ASN A 53 -1.12 -10.49 12.95
C ASN A 53 -0.30 -9.17 13.07
N ALA A 54 -0.82 -8.22 13.83
CA ALA A 54 -0.20 -6.91 14.01
C ALA A 54 1.21 -6.99 14.62
N ARG A 55 1.46 -7.95 15.52
CA ARG A 55 2.76 -8.20 16.18
C ARG A 55 3.52 -6.88 16.48
N ASN A 56 4.68 -6.69 15.83
CA ASN A 56 5.53 -5.50 15.99
C ASN A 56 5.26 -4.42 14.94
N TYR A 57 4.21 -4.55 14.13
CA TYR A 57 3.85 -3.56 13.13
C TYR A 57 3.28 -2.29 13.78
N GLN A 58 3.72 -1.13 13.27
CA GLN A 58 3.20 0.17 13.66
C GLN A 58 2.96 1.03 12.42
N PRO A 59 2.02 1.98 12.46
CA PRO A 59 1.75 2.85 11.32
C PRO A 59 2.94 3.78 11.06
N ALA A 60 3.45 3.74 9.83
CA ALA A 60 4.50 4.61 9.33
C ALA A 60 3.92 5.77 8.51
N ILE A 61 2.86 5.52 7.76
CA ILE A 61 2.18 6.50 6.92
C ILE A 61 0.68 6.29 7.08
N ILE A 62 -0.09 7.36 7.10
CA ILE A 62 -1.56 7.34 7.00
C ILE A 62 -2.06 8.42 6.06
N SER A 63 -3.11 8.11 5.32
CA SER A 63 -3.81 9.04 4.45
C SER A 63 -5.32 8.88 4.66
N ILE A 64 -6.04 9.97 4.84
CA ILE A 64 -7.48 9.99 5.03
C ILE A 64 -8.05 11.03 4.06
N ASN A 65 -8.70 10.56 3.01
CA ASN A 65 -9.22 11.44 1.98
C ASN A 65 -10.69 11.13 1.68
N LEU A 66 -11.45 12.12 1.30
CA LEU A 66 -12.78 11.91 0.75
C LEU A 66 -12.72 11.02 -0.49
N ARG A 67 -13.67 10.12 -0.64
CA ARG A 67 -13.79 9.27 -1.83
C ARG A 67 -13.87 10.13 -3.08
N GLY A 68 -13.08 9.79 -4.10
CA GLY A 68 -12.99 10.57 -5.34
C GLY A 68 -11.98 11.70 -5.32
N THR A 69 -11.24 11.89 -4.22
CA THR A 69 -10.08 12.80 -4.20
C THR A 69 -9.05 12.34 -5.23
N SER A 70 -8.65 13.25 -6.12
CA SER A 70 -7.65 12.90 -7.14
C SER A 70 -6.29 12.60 -6.49
N PRO A 71 -5.48 11.68 -7.06
CA PRO A 71 -4.18 11.29 -6.48
C PRO A 71 -3.23 12.46 -6.18
N LYS A 72 -3.29 13.52 -7.00
CA LYS A 72 -2.46 14.73 -6.80
C LYS A 72 -2.87 15.59 -5.61
N LYS A 73 -4.08 15.37 -5.06
CA LYS A 73 -4.64 16.14 -3.94
C LYS A 73 -4.74 15.30 -2.66
N GLN A 74 -4.31 14.05 -2.72
CA GLN A 74 -4.29 13.20 -1.52
C GLN A 74 -3.21 13.69 -0.56
N GLU A 75 -3.57 13.73 0.71
CA GLU A 75 -2.67 14.12 1.80
C GLU A 75 -2.20 12.87 2.55
N PHE A 76 -0.90 12.83 2.84
CA PHE A 76 -0.25 11.76 3.57
C PHE A 76 0.42 12.32 4.82
N ILE A 77 0.27 11.63 5.92
CA ILE A 77 0.88 11.97 7.20
C ILE A 77 1.93 10.91 7.51
N ASP A 78 3.19 11.32 7.50
CA ASP A 78 4.32 10.46 7.87
C ASP A 78 4.45 10.38 9.39
N ASN A 79 4.81 9.19 9.88
CA ASN A 79 5.00 8.92 11.31
C ASN A 79 3.83 9.43 12.18
N PRO A 80 2.59 9.02 11.90
CA PRO A 80 1.43 9.47 12.64
C PRO A 80 1.58 9.10 14.12
N SER A 81 1.12 9.99 15.01
CA SER A 81 1.10 9.73 16.46
C SER A 81 0.04 8.71 16.89
N LEU A 82 -0.12 7.66 16.06
CA LEU A 82 -1.04 6.56 16.26
C LEU A 82 -0.27 5.29 16.63
N ARG A 83 -0.93 4.37 17.34
CA ARG A 83 -0.33 3.09 17.73
C ARG A 83 -1.33 1.95 17.56
N ILE A 84 -0.84 0.81 17.07
CA ILE A 84 -1.61 -0.41 17.09
C ILE A 84 -1.55 -0.99 18.50
N ARG A 85 -2.73 -1.28 19.08
CA ARG A 85 -2.88 -1.93 20.38
C ARG A 85 -3.93 -3.02 20.26
N SER A 86 -3.65 -4.20 20.79
CA SER A 86 -4.59 -5.35 20.75
C SER A 86 -5.16 -5.59 19.34
N GLU A 87 -4.27 -5.58 18.34
CA GLU A 87 -4.64 -5.76 16.92
C GLU A 87 -5.62 -4.70 16.36
N GLN A 88 -5.62 -3.52 16.94
CA GLN A 88 -6.45 -2.41 16.47
C GLN A 88 -5.63 -1.15 16.23
N LEU A 89 -5.85 -0.53 15.08
CA LEU A 89 -5.43 0.82 14.77
C LEU A 89 -6.65 1.74 14.90
N CYS A 90 -6.65 2.60 15.90
CA CYS A 90 -7.79 3.50 16.15
C CYS A 90 -7.41 4.95 15.85
N ILE A 91 -8.30 5.64 15.13
CA ILE A 91 -8.21 7.06 14.80
C ILE A 91 -9.17 7.82 15.72
N PRO A 92 -8.64 8.57 16.70
CA PRO A 92 -9.48 9.41 17.56
C PRO A 92 -9.91 10.70 16.85
N PRO A 93 -11.01 11.35 17.28
CA PRO A 93 -11.45 12.65 16.74
C PRO A 93 -10.42 13.77 16.86
N SER A 94 -9.52 13.66 17.83
CA SER A 94 -8.39 14.59 17.99
C SER A 94 -7.32 14.46 16.89
N PHE A 95 -7.25 13.31 16.21
CA PHE A 95 -6.35 13.08 15.09
C PHE A 95 -7.02 13.46 13.76
N TYR A 96 -8.24 13.02 13.54
CA TYR A 96 -9.02 13.34 12.34
C TYR A 96 -10.53 13.34 12.65
N GLN A 97 -11.20 14.40 12.22
CA GLN A 97 -12.66 14.52 12.36
C GLN A 97 -13.36 14.09 11.08
N PHE A 98 -13.96 12.91 11.13
CA PHE A 98 -14.81 12.42 10.07
C PHE A 98 -16.17 13.12 10.09
N THR A 99 -16.63 13.50 8.91
CA THR A 99 -17.95 14.18 8.74
C THR A 99 -19.04 13.15 8.45
N ASP A 100 -20.20 13.32 9.06
CA ASP A 100 -21.35 12.47 8.83
C ASP A 100 -21.86 12.59 7.37
N ASN A 101 -22.47 11.52 6.83
CA ASN A 101 -22.91 11.39 5.44
C ASN A 101 -21.78 11.47 4.38
N GLU A 102 -20.54 11.28 4.78
CA GLU A 102 -19.39 11.29 3.87
C GLU A 102 -18.76 9.89 3.74
N LYS A 103 -18.07 9.68 2.63
CA LYS A 103 -17.30 8.46 2.35
C LYS A 103 -15.82 8.80 2.20
N TYR A 104 -14.99 8.03 2.88
CA TYR A 104 -13.56 8.21 2.91
C TYR A 104 -12.83 6.97 2.40
N ILE A 105 -11.68 7.17 1.82
CA ILE A 105 -10.68 6.13 1.61
C ILE A 105 -9.58 6.39 2.63
N VAL A 106 -9.36 5.42 3.51
CA VAL A 106 -8.30 5.46 4.52
C VAL A 106 -7.22 4.48 4.07
N GLU A 107 -6.02 5.01 3.84
CA GLU A 107 -4.84 4.23 3.51
C GLU A 107 -3.84 4.31 4.65
N PHE A 108 -3.20 3.20 4.99
CA PHE A 108 -2.10 3.21 5.96
C PHE A 108 -1.07 2.14 5.63
N VAL A 109 0.19 2.52 5.81
CA VAL A 109 1.33 1.63 5.65
C VAL A 109 1.87 1.30 7.04
N LEU A 110 1.99 0.00 7.29
CA LEU A 110 2.54 -0.53 8.52
C LEU A 110 3.96 -1.03 8.28
N THR A 111 4.88 -0.65 9.15
CA THR A 111 6.25 -1.16 9.16
C THR A 111 6.52 -1.92 10.44
N SER A 112 7.34 -2.98 10.35
CA SER A 112 7.72 -3.77 11.50
C SER A 112 8.90 -3.12 12.23
N LEU A 113 8.76 -2.92 13.53
CA LEU A 113 9.83 -2.41 14.37
C LEU A 113 10.83 -3.54 14.68
N GLY A 114 12.08 -3.38 14.27
CA GLY A 114 13.18 -4.28 14.62
C GLY A 114 13.22 -5.61 13.85
N SER A 115 12.48 -5.77 12.77
CA SER A 115 12.56 -6.94 11.89
C SER A 115 12.65 -6.54 10.42
N ALA A 116 13.21 -7.43 9.59
CA ALA A 116 13.24 -7.28 8.13
C ALA A 116 11.91 -7.68 7.45
N ALA A 117 10.80 -7.67 8.19
CA ALA A 117 9.50 -7.99 7.63
C ALA A 117 9.05 -6.89 6.65
N GLU A 118 8.46 -7.32 5.54
CA GLU A 118 7.97 -6.40 4.50
C GLU A 118 6.88 -5.47 5.05
N PRO A 119 6.83 -4.21 4.62
CA PRO A 119 5.74 -3.31 4.94
C PRO A 119 4.39 -3.88 4.50
N ARG A 120 3.32 -3.55 5.20
CA ARG A 120 1.95 -3.93 4.83
C ARG A 120 1.16 -2.67 4.52
N LYS A 121 0.50 -2.63 3.38
CA LYS A 121 -0.36 -1.51 2.98
C LYS A 121 -1.81 -1.93 3.07
N PHE A 122 -2.61 -1.12 3.76
CA PHE A 122 -4.05 -1.28 3.87
C PHE A 122 -4.76 -0.14 3.17
N VAL A 123 -5.85 -0.48 2.47
CA VAL A 123 -6.77 0.49 1.87
C VAL A 123 -8.18 0.09 2.27
N VAL A 124 -8.89 0.99 2.96
CA VAL A 124 -10.19 0.70 3.55
C VAL A 124 -11.20 1.79 3.18
N GLY A 125 -12.35 1.38 2.65
CA GLY A 125 -13.49 2.28 2.46
C GLY A 125 -14.25 2.46 3.78
N VAL A 126 -14.37 3.70 4.23
CA VAL A 126 -15.01 4.09 5.49
C VAL A 126 -16.16 5.07 5.20
N GLY A 127 -17.37 4.67 5.50
CA GLY A 127 -18.55 5.55 5.43
C GLY A 127 -19.06 5.89 6.82
N LEU A 128 -19.58 7.10 6.95
CA LEU A 128 -20.34 7.54 8.11
C LEU A 128 -21.75 7.87 7.67
N ASP A 129 -22.74 7.41 8.40
CA ASP A 129 -24.15 7.71 8.17
C ASP A 129 -24.90 7.73 9.49
N HIS A 130 -25.50 8.85 9.85
CA HIS A 130 -26.25 9.04 11.11
C HIS A 130 -25.41 8.63 12.35
N GLY A 131 -24.13 8.98 12.38
CA GLY A 131 -23.20 8.64 13.44
C GLY A 131 -22.76 7.17 13.49
N GLN A 132 -23.15 6.36 12.50
CA GLN A 132 -22.72 4.97 12.36
C GLN A 132 -21.58 4.85 11.39
N VAL A 133 -20.55 4.07 11.75
CA VAL A 133 -19.41 3.77 10.89
C VAL A 133 -19.64 2.43 10.20
N TYR A 134 -19.42 2.40 8.90
CA TYR A 134 -19.50 1.17 8.10
C TYR A 134 -18.37 1.11 7.07
N GLY A 135 -17.98 -0.10 6.71
CA GLY A 135 -17.07 -0.36 5.60
C GLY A 135 -17.85 -0.48 4.29
N PHE A 136 -17.28 0.01 3.19
CA PHE A 136 -17.84 -0.20 1.86
C PHE A 136 -16.79 -0.80 0.91
N PRO A 137 -17.22 -1.57 -0.12
CA PRO A 137 -16.29 -2.18 -1.06
C PRO A 137 -15.62 -1.13 -1.92
N LEU A 138 -14.30 -1.32 -2.14
CA LEU A 138 -13.49 -0.49 -3.02
C LEU A 138 -13.50 -1.04 -4.44
N THR A 139 -13.38 -0.15 -5.43
CA THR A 139 -13.24 -0.50 -6.83
C THR A 139 -11.77 -0.85 -7.17
N ASP A 140 -11.53 -1.48 -8.34
CA ASP A 140 -10.17 -1.79 -8.83
C ASP A 140 -9.30 -0.56 -9.11
N ARG A 141 -9.89 0.62 -9.11
CA ARG A 141 -9.16 1.90 -9.22
C ARG A 141 -8.75 2.45 -7.87
N GLU A 142 -9.37 1.96 -6.80
CA GLU A 142 -9.18 2.46 -5.43
C GLU A 142 -8.27 1.54 -4.61
N ILE A 143 -8.13 0.27 -5.01
CA ILE A 143 -7.29 -0.71 -4.30
C ILE A 143 -6.54 -1.59 -5.30
N LEU A 144 -5.28 -1.89 -5.00
CA LEU A 144 -4.47 -2.80 -5.79
C LEU A 144 -4.68 -4.24 -5.32
N ARG A 145 -5.33 -5.04 -6.16
CA ARG A 145 -5.62 -6.46 -5.89
C ARG A 145 -5.52 -7.31 -7.14
N PRO A 146 -5.47 -8.66 -7.04
CA PRO A 146 -5.46 -9.52 -8.21
C PRO A 146 -6.69 -9.28 -9.07
N TYR A 147 -6.49 -9.33 -10.39
CA TYR A 147 -7.59 -9.21 -11.36
C TYR A 147 -8.64 -10.31 -11.12
N GLY A 148 -9.90 -9.96 -11.14
CA GLY A 148 -11.00 -10.90 -10.92
C GLY A 148 -11.28 -11.26 -9.45
N SER A 149 -10.61 -10.61 -8.50
CA SER A 149 -10.89 -10.82 -7.06
C SER A 149 -12.12 -10.05 -6.56
N ILE A 150 -12.73 -9.23 -7.41
CA ILE A 150 -13.99 -8.54 -7.13
C ILE A 150 -15.12 -9.42 -7.64
N GLU A 151 -15.92 -9.95 -6.75
CA GLU A 151 -17.27 -10.36 -7.06
C GLU A 151 -18.08 -9.09 -7.27
N VAL A 152 -18.42 -8.77 -8.52
CA VAL A 152 -19.40 -7.72 -8.84
C VAL A 152 -20.73 -8.32 -8.40
N PRO A 153 -21.43 -7.78 -7.38
CA PRO A 153 -22.78 -8.22 -7.09
C PRO A 153 -23.64 -7.90 -8.30
N GLU A 154 -24.28 -8.92 -8.88
CA GLU A 154 -25.29 -8.79 -9.92
C GLU A 154 -26.50 -7.95 -9.41
#